data_d048eb9cc669f883907f4f42d9fcaf2d
#
_entry.id   d048eb9cc669f883907f4f42d9fcaf2d
#
_cell.length_a   1.000
_cell.length_b   1.000
_cell.length_c   1.000
_cell.angle_alpha   90.00
_cell.angle_beta   90.00
_cell.angle_gamma   90.00
#
_symmetry.space_group_name_H-M   'P 1'
#
loop_
_entity.id
_entity.type
_entity.pdbx_description
1 polymer ?
#
loop_
_entity_poly.entity_id
_entity_poly.type
_entity_poly.pdbx_seq_one_letter_code
_entity_poly.pdbx_strand_id
1 'polypeptide(L)'
;MKELNNLKVKIFADGADLESIKNLNEIDYIKGFTTNPSLMKKAGIKDYKSFALKLLSEIKDKPISFEVFSDDISEMENQAEEIASWGNNVNVKIPVTNTKKESTAELVGRLSSKGIICNITAIFSMSQIKEVLQVLDKSTPAILSIFAGRIADTGVDPSKIMIDSVNLAKTKPKSEVLWASTREILNIFQAEETGCQIITVPHDLLKKISNLGKDLEEFSLETVHGFYTDALSAGYTIKLKNKV
;
A
#
# COMPACT_ATOMS: atom_id res chain seq x y z
N MET A 1 11.64 5.55 16.34
CA MET A 1 10.15 5.64 16.41
C MET A 1 9.63 7.08 16.52
N LYS A 2 10.27 8.00 17.29
CA LYS A 2 9.86 9.42 17.32
C LYS A 2 9.89 10.11 15.94
N GLU A 3 10.79 9.71 15.05
CA GLU A 3 10.89 10.28 13.70
C GLU A 3 9.67 9.94 12.82
N LEU A 4 9.12 8.74 12.90
CA LEU A 4 7.96 8.34 12.09
C LEU A 4 6.66 9.07 12.50
N ASN A 5 6.51 9.41 13.78
CA ASN A 5 5.36 10.17 14.25
C ASN A 5 5.37 11.64 13.77
N ASN A 6 6.52 12.15 13.33
CA ASN A 6 6.68 13.51 12.85
C ASN A 6 6.52 13.65 11.33
N LEU A 7 6.42 12.54 10.60
CA LEU A 7 6.19 12.57 9.16
C LEU A 7 4.78 13.09 8.85
N LYS A 8 4.66 13.83 7.75
CA LYS A 8 3.37 14.27 7.21
C LYS A 8 2.70 13.15 6.43
N VAL A 9 3.49 12.29 5.79
CA VAL A 9 2.98 11.12 5.08
C VAL A 9 2.35 10.15 6.07
N LYS A 10 1.11 9.76 5.81
CA LYS A 10 0.39 8.76 6.60
C LYS A 10 0.85 7.36 6.20
N ILE A 11 1.31 6.58 7.17
CA ILE A 11 1.71 5.20 6.94
C ILE A 11 0.49 4.30 7.09
N PHE A 12 0.11 3.61 6.01
CA PHE A 12 -0.87 2.55 6.02
C PHE A 12 -0.15 1.20 6.03
N ALA A 13 -0.69 0.21 6.72
CA ALA A 13 -0.19 -1.15 6.69
C ALA A 13 -0.89 -1.96 5.60
N ASP A 14 -0.13 -2.68 4.76
CA ASP A 14 -0.65 -3.52 3.68
C ASP A 14 -0.60 -4.99 4.09
N GLY A 15 -1.76 -5.62 4.26
CA GLY A 15 -1.84 -7.00 4.71
C GLY A 15 -3.26 -7.52 4.84
N ALA A 16 -3.38 -8.85 5.09
CA ALA A 16 -4.66 -9.52 5.31
C ALA A 16 -4.62 -10.51 6.48
N ASP A 17 -3.56 -10.49 7.31
CA ASP A 17 -3.51 -11.26 8.54
C ASP A 17 -4.16 -10.48 9.69
N LEU A 18 -5.23 -11.02 10.24
CA LEU A 18 -6.08 -10.34 11.23
C LEU A 18 -5.31 -9.99 12.51
N GLU A 19 -4.51 -10.91 13.03
CA GLU A 19 -3.75 -10.68 14.27
C GLU A 19 -2.67 -9.62 14.07
N SER A 20 -1.95 -9.68 12.94
CA SER A 20 -0.97 -8.66 12.59
C SER A 20 -1.63 -7.28 12.44
N ILE A 21 -2.80 -7.20 11.82
CA ILE A 21 -3.53 -5.94 11.65
C ILE A 21 -3.97 -5.39 13.02
N LYS A 22 -4.47 -6.22 13.93
CA LYS A 22 -4.84 -5.81 15.28
C LYS A 22 -3.63 -5.23 16.04
N ASN A 23 -2.49 -5.92 16.00
CA ASN A 23 -1.27 -5.45 16.64
C ASN A 23 -0.78 -4.13 16.05
N LEU A 24 -0.85 -3.98 14.73
CA LEU A 24 -0.48 -2.74 14.04
C LEU A 24 -1.45 -1.59 14.31
N ASN A 25 -2.72 -1.89 14.62
CA ASN A 25 -3.70 -0.88 14.96
C ASN A 25 -3.35 -0.11 16.25
N GLU A 26 -2.67 -0.77 17.20
CA GLU A 26 -2.20 -0.14 18.44
C GLU A 26 -1.00 0.79 18.25
N ILE A 27 -0.44 0.85 17.04
CA ILE A 27 0.76 1.65 16.74
C ILE A 27 0.35 3.03 16.22
N ASP A 28 0.78 4.09 16.90
CA ASP A 28 0.37 5.47 16.63
C ASP A 28 0.71 5.97 15.23
N TYR A 29 1.85 5.57 14.65
CA TYR A 29 2.23 6.00 13.30
C TYR A 29 1.47 5.25 12.19
N ILE A 30 0.76 4.15 12.48
CA ILE A 30 -0.12 3.49 11.52
C ILE A 30 -1.46 4.23 11.46
N LYS A 31 -1.79 4.78 10.28
CA LYS A 31 -2.95 5.65 10.08
C LYS A 31 -4.06 5.01 9.24
N GLY A 32 -3.89 3.77 8.79
CA GLY A 32 -4.89 3.04 8.00
C GLY A 32 -4.37 1.72 7.50
N PHE A 33 -5.20 1.04 6.73
CA PHE A 33 -4.89 -0.30 6.21
C PHE A 33 -5.30 -0.43 4.75
N THR A 34 -4.52 -1.21 4.01
CA THR A 34 -4.89 -1.65 2.66
C THR A 34 -4.86 -3.16 2.59
N THR A 35 -5.80 -3.70 1.83
CA THR A 35 -5.83 -5.12 1.48
C THR A 35 -5.79 -5.27 -0.04
N ASN A 36 -5.57 -6.47 -0.52
CA ASN A 36 -5.72 -6.81 -1.92
C ASN A 36 -5.94 -8.33 -2.09
N PRO A 37 -6.50 -8.78 -3.24
CA PRO A 37 -6.81 -10.20 -3.45
C PRO A 37 -5.61 -11.14 -3.28
N SER A 38 -4.40 -10.72 -3.67
CA SER A 38 -3.19 -11.54 -3.54
C SER A 38 -2.79 -11.76 -2.08
N LEU A 39 -2.87 -10.72 -1.23
CA LEU A 39 -2.62 -10.82 0.20
C LEU A 39 -3.67 -11.69 0.89
N MET A 40 -4.92 -11.55 0.53
CA MET A 40 -6.00 -12.37 1.07
C MET A 40 -5.86 -13.83 0.70
N LYS A 41 -5.50 -14.13 -0.56
CA LYS A 41 -5.16 -15.49 -0.99
C LYS A 41 -3.99 -16.07 -0.18
N LYS A 42 -2.91 -15.29 0.01
CA LYS A 42 -1.74 -15.70 0.82
C LYS A 42 -2.12 -15.97 2.27
N ALA A 43 -3.03 -15.19 2.85
CA ALA A 43 -3.56 -15.39 4.21
C ALA A 43 -4.61 -16.51 4.31
N GLY A 44 -4.94 -17.19 3.22
CA GLY A 44 -5.90 -18.31 3.21
C GLY A 44 -7.35 -17.89 3.41
N ILE A 45 -7.69 -16.61 3.18
CA ILE A 45 -9.05 -16.09 3.32
C ILE A 45 -9.93 -16.68 2.22
N LYS A 46 -10.98 -17.39 2.61
CA LYS A 46 -11.97 -18.01 1.69
C LYS A 46 -13.26 -17.20 1.59
N ASP A 47 -13.66 -16.52 2.66
CA ASP A 47 -14.85 -15.67 2.70
C ASP A 47 -14.41 -14.22 2.91
N TYR A 48 -14.48 -13.47 1.81
CA TYR A 48 -14.02 -12.08 1.76
C TYR A 48 -14.87 -11.16 2.65
N LYS A 49 -16.19 -11.28 2.56
CA LYS A 49 -17.12 -10.45 3.32
C LYS A 49 -17.02 -10.71 4.81
N SER A 50 -17.01 -11.97 5.22
CA SER A 50 -16.87 -12.33 6.63
C SER A 50 -15.54 -11.83 7.23
N PHE A 51 -14.45 -11.92 6.47
CA PHE A 51 -13.16 -11.35 6.89
C PHE A 51 -13.25 -9.83 7.04
N ALA A 52 -13.79 -9.12 6.04
CA ALA A 52 -13.92 -7.67 6.06
C ALA A 52 -14.78 -7.19 7.24
N LEU A 53 -15.94 -7.78 7.46
CA LEU A 53 -16.82 -7.44 8.57
C LEU A 53 -16.18 -7.70 9.94
N LYS A 54 -15.44 -8.80 10.08
CA LYS A 54 -14.68 -9.08 11.28
C LYS A 54 -13.60 -8.03 11.51
N LEU A 55 -12.85 -7.66 10.49
CA LEU A 55 -11.83 -6.63 10.59
C LEU A 55 -12.45 -5.28 10.95
N LEU A 56 -13.55 -4.89 10.33
CA LEU A 56 -14.30 -3.67 10.61
C LEU A 56 -14.95 -3.68 12.00
N SER A 57 -15.22 -4.83 12.59
CA SER A 57 -15.69 -4.91 13.98
C SER A 57 -14.60 -4.54 14.98
N GLU A 58 -13.35 -4.77 14.67
CA GLU A 58 -12.18 -4.51 15.53
C GLU A 58 -11.61 -3.09 15.31
N ILE A 59 -11.60 -2.59 14.05
CA ILE A 59 -11.01 -1.30 13.69
C ILE A 59 -12.11 -0.35 13.25
N LYS A 60 -12.39 0.67 14.08
CA LYS A 60 -13.52 1.61 13.88
C LYS A 60 -13.09 2.98 13.36
N ASP A 61 -11.88 3.40 13.66
CA ASP A 61 -11.40 4.78 13.54
C ASP A 61 -10.35 4.97 12.42
N LYS A 62 -9.72 3.90 11.95
CA LYS A 62 -8.75 3.96 10.86
C LYS A 62 -9.37 3.48 9.54
N PRO A 63 -9.11 4.15 8.41
CA PRO A 63 -9.63 3.73 7.12
C PRO A 63 -9.03 2.40 6.67
N ILE A 64 -9.86 1.57 6.05
CA ILE A 64 -9.47 0.28 5.49
C ILE A 64 -9.91 0.22 4.03
N SER A 65 -9.00 -0.12 3.13
CA SER A 65 -9.30 -0.29 1.70
C SER A 65 -9.55 -1.74 1.36
N PHE A 66 -10.75 -2.03 0.81
CA PHE A 66 -11.15 -3.34 0.28
C PHE A 66 -11.35 -3.27 -1.23
N GLU A 67 -10.86 -4.25 -1.97
CA GLU A 67 -10.79 -4.21 -3.43
C GLU A 67 -11.94 -5.00 -4.07
N VAL A 68 -12.56 -4.44 -5.12
CA VAL A 68 -13.40 -5.19 -6.07
C VAL A 68 -12.54 -6.15 -6.88
N PHE A 69 -13.11 -7.25 -7.35
CA PHE A 69 -12.35 -8.28 -8.09
C PHE A 69 -13.05 -8.80 -9.36
N SER A 70 -14.21 -8.24 -9.73
CA SER A 70 -14.79 -8.50 -11.04
C SER A 70 -13.96 -7.86 -12.16
N ASP A 71 -14.01 -8.44 -13.36
CA ASP A 71 -13.44 -7.89 -14.59
C ASP A 71 -14.49 -7.16 -15.44
N ASP A 72 -15.76 -7.36 -15.14
CA ASP A 72 -16.88 -6.63 -15.73
C ASP A 72 -17.15 -5.33 -14.98
N ILE A 73 -17.21 -4.20 -15.70
CA ILE A 73 -17.33 -2.86 -15.07
C ILE A 73 -18.68 -2.69 -14.35
N SER A 74 -19.76 -3.26 -14.88
CA SER A 74 -21.08 -3.20 -14.23
C SER A 74 -21.09 -4.00 -12.93
N GLU A 75 -20.46 -5.18 -12.93
CA GLU A 75 -20.32 -6.00 -11.75
C GLU A 75 -19.35 -5.38 -10.73
N MET A 76 -18.28 -4.67 -11.18
CA MET A 76 -17.42 -3.87 -10.30
C MET A 76 -18.23 -2.82 -9.56
N GLU A 77 -19.20 -2.16 -10.22
CA GLU A 77 -20.08 -1.15 -9.59
C GLU A 77 -20.90 -1.77 -8.46
N ASN A 78 -21.54 -2.91 -8.74
CA ASN A 78 -22.32 -3.65 -7.73
C ASN A 78 -21.46 -4.06 -6.54
N GLN A 79 -20.26 -4.60 -6.80
CA GLN A 79 -19.30 -4.96 -5.75
C GLN A 79 -18.84 -3.74 -4.96
N ALA A 80 -18.61 -2.61 -5.61
CA ALA A 80 -18.17 -1.38 -4.96
C ALA A 80 -19.23 -0.82 -4.02
N GLU A 81 -20.50 -0.82 -4.42
CA GLU A 81 -21.63 -0.40 -3.58
C GLU A 81 -21.81 -1.33 -2.38
N GLU A 82 -21.70 -2.64 -2.59
CA GLU A 82 -21.75 -3.63 -1.52
C GLU A 82 -20.60 -3.41 -0.52
N ILE A 83 -19.35 -3.27 -0.99
CA ILE A 83 -18.19 -3.03 -0.13
C ILE A 83 -18.33 -1.72 0.65
N ALA A 84 -18.80 -0.66 0.00
CA ALA A 84 -19.03 0.63 0.66
C ALA A 84 -20.05 0.53 1.81
N SER A 85 -21.01 -0.38 1.71
CA SER A 85 -22.03 -0.59 2.75
C SER A 85 -21.52 -1.28 4.03
N TRP A 86 -20.30 -1.87 4.00
CA TRP A 86 -19.79 -2.65 5.14
C TRP A 86 -19.37 -1.81 6.34
N GLY A 87 -19.05 -0.54 6.15
CA GLY A 87 -18.68 0.36 7.24
C GLY A 87 -18.31 1.77 6.82
N ASN A 88 -18.37 2.70 7.77
CA ASN A 88 -18.12 4.13 7.52
C ASN A 88 -16.63 4.45 7.27
N ASN A 89 -15.73 3.56 7.65
CA ASN A 89 -14.28 3.70 7.46
C ASN A 89 -13.75 2.86 6.29
N VAL A 90 -14.63 2.48 5.36
CA VAL A 90 -14.28 1.72 4.17
C VAL A 90 -13.91 2.65 3.02
N ASN A 91 -12.76 2.38 2.38
CA ASN A 91 -12.42 2.90 1.06
C ASN A 91 -12.55 1.75 0.04
N VAL A 92 -13.32 1.97 -1.02
CA VAL A 92 -13.49 0.95 -2.06
C VAL A 92 -12.34 1.02 -3.05
N LYS A 93 -11.55 -0.05 -3.13
CA LYS A 93 -10.40 -0.11 -4.01
C LYS A 93 -10.79 -0.63 -5.38
N ILE A 94 -10.48 0.13 -6.43
CA ILE A 94 -10.91 -0.13 -7.81
C ILE A 94 -9.67 -0.05 -8.72
N PRO A 95 -9.36 -1.08 -9.51
CA PRO A 95 -8.28 -1.01 -10.49
C PRO A 95 -8.60 0.05 -11.56
N VAL A 96 -7.58 0.79 -12.01
CA VAL A 96 -7.73 1.89 -12.98
C VAL A 96 -8.22 1.43 -14.35
N THR A 97 -8.07 0.13 -14.68
CA THR A 97 -8.62 -0.54 -15.86
C THR A 97 -9.01 -1.97 -15.50
N ASN A 98 -9.85 -2.59 -16.32
CA ASN A 98 -10.03 -4.04 -16.32
C ASN A 98 -8.91 -4.74 -17.12
N THR A 99 -8.96 -6.09 -17.23
CA THR A 99 -7.96 -6.88 -17.98
C THR A 99 -8.00 -6.64 -19.49
N LYS A 100 -9.08 -6.07 -20.02
CA LYS A 100 -9.25 -5.70 -21.44
C LYS A 100 -8.72 -4.29 -21.74
N LYS A 101 -8.13 -3.59 -20.74
CA LYS A 101 -7.67 -2.19 -20.81
C LYS A 101 -8.81 -1.18 -20.94
N GLU A 102 -10.04 -1.54 -20.61
CA GLU A 102 -11.15 -0.63 -20.52
C GLU A 102 -11.00 0.19 -19.22
N SER A 103 -11.09 1.52 -19.33
CA SER A 103 -10.95 2.42 -18.20
C SER A 103 -12.12 2.29 -17.23
N THR A 104 -11.82 2.33 -15.94
CA THR A 104 -12.83 2.39 -14.87
C THR A 104 -13.14 3.83 -14.44
N ALA A 105 -12.62 4.84 -15.13
CA ALA A 105 -12.78 6.24 -14.73
C ALA A 105 -14.27 6.64 -14.62
N GLU A 106 -15.10 6.30 -15.60
CA GLU A 106 -16.55 6.63 -15.55
C GLU A 106 -17.25 5.98 -14.36
N LEU A 107 -16.90 4.71 -14.06
CA LEU A 107 -17.38 4.00 -12.87
C LEU A 107 -16.97 4.77 -11.60
N VAL A 108 -15.70 5.13 -11.47
CA VAL A 108 -15.18 5.91 -10.34
C VAL A 108 -15.91 7.26 -10.20
N GLY A 109 -16.20 7.92 -11.31
CA GLY A 109 -16.99 9.16 -11.32
C GLY A 109 -18.39 8.98 -10.74
N ARG A 110 -19.11 7.92 -11.15
CA ARG A 110 -20.45 7.61 -10.62
C ARG A 110 -20.42 7.30 -9.12
N LEU A 111 -19.48 6.46 -8.69
CA LEU A 111 -19.32 6.12 -7.26
C LEU A 111 -18.95 7.34 -6.41
N SER A 112 -18.00 8.14 -6.89
CA SER A 112 -17.59 9.39 -6.23
C SER A 112 -18.77 10.37 -6.08
N SER A 113 -19.60 10.50 -7.10
CA SER A 113 -20.83 11.35 -7.05
C SER A 113 -21.87 10.85 -6.05
N LYS A 114 -21.87 9.54 -5.74
CA LYS A 114 -22.69 8.93 -4.68
C LYS A 114 -22.07 9.10 -3.28
N GLY A 115 -20.91 9.75 -3.17
CA GLY A 115 -20.18 9.94 -1.89
C GLY A 115 -19.34 8.72 -1.46
N ILE A 116 -19.14 7.73 -2.33
CA ILE A 116 -18.33 6.56 -2.04
C ILE A 116 -16.85 6.94 -2.18
N ILE A 117 -16.07 6.68 -1.13
CA ILE A 117 -14.63 6.95 -1.10
C ILE A 117 -13.91 5.86 -1.90
N CYS A 118 -13.40 6.24 -3.07
CA CYS A 118 -12.66 5.33 -3.94
C CYS A 118 -11.15 5.41 -3.70
N ASN A 119 -10.50 4.24 -3.66
CA ASN A 119 -9.05 4.10 -3.73
C ASN A 119 -8.70 3.49 -5.09
N ILE A 120 -8.38 4.36 -6.06
CA ILE A 120 -8.10 3.94 -7.43
C ILE A 120 -6.69 3.35 -7.48
N THR A 121 -6.57 2.09 -7.85
CA THR A 121 -5.34 1.30 -7.74
C THR A 121 -4.77 0.88 -9.10
N ALA A 122 -3.56 0.31 -9.07
CA ALA A 122 -2.82 -0.09 -10.26
C ALA A 122 -2.53 1.07 -11.23
N ILE A 123 -2.29 2.27 -10.69
CA ILE A 123 -1.92 3.45 -11.47
C ILE A 123 -0.41 3.43 -11.73
N PHE A 124 -0.01 3.62 -12.99
CA PHE A 124 1.39 3.65 -13.42
C PHE A 124 1.76 4.88 -14.26
N SER A 125 0.79 5.65 -14.75
CA SER A 125 1.04 6.74 -15.68
C SER A 125 0.29 8.02 -15.35
N MET A 126 0.84 9.15 -15.79
CA MET A 126 0.20 10.46 -15.65
C MET A 126 -1.09 10.57 -16.45
N SER A 127 -1.25 9.82 -17.56
CA SER A 127 -2.50 9.80 -18.33
C SER A 127 -3.64 9.19 -17.52
N GLN A 128 -3.39 8.07 -16.82
CA GLN A 128 -4.37 7.43 -15.92
C GLN A 128 -4.78 8.37 -14.78
N ILE A 129 -3.82 9.09 -14.18
CA ILE A 129 -4.08 10.05 -13.11
C ILE A 129 -4.96 11.20 -13.60
N LYS A 130 -4.64 11.77 -14.77
CA LYS A 130 -5.43 12.85 -15.38
C LYS A 130 -6.87 12.43 -15.64
N GLU A 131 -7.06 11.26 -16.23
CA GLU A 131 -8.36 10.69 -16.53
C GLU A 131 -9.21 10.52 -15.27
N VAL A 132 -8.65 9.89 -14.22
CA VAL A 132 -9.34 9.71 -12.93
C VAL A 132 -9.69 11.05 -12.30
N LEU A 133 -8.75 12.00 -12.23
CA LEU A 133 -9.00 13.31 -11.62
C LEU A 133 -10.09 14.11 -12.34
N GLN A 134 -10.28 13.91 -13.64
CA GLN A 134 -11.34 14.60 -14.38
C GLN A 134 -12.74 14.23 -13.90
N VAL A 135 -12.96 12.99 -13.52
CA VAL A 135 -14.27 12.42 -13.18
C VAL A 135 -14.60 12.45 -11.69
N LEU A 136 -13.60 12.59 -10.80
CA LEU A 136 -13.83 12.62 -9.36
C LEU A 136 -14.71 13.80 -8.94
N ASP A 137 -15.67 13.57 -8.06
CA ASP A 137 -16.41 14.62 -7.39
C ASP A 137 -15.49 15.42 -6.44
N LYS A 138 -15.66 16.76 -6.41
CA LYS A 138 -14.80 17.65 -5.61
C LYS A 138 -15.08 17.56 -4.11
N SER A 139 -16.27 17.11 -3.73
CA SER A 139 -16.71 17.02 -2.34
C SER A 139 -16.40 15.68 -1.70
N THR A 140 -16.17 14.63 -2.50
CA THR A 140 -15.91 13.25 -2.03
C THR A 140 -14.41 12.99 -1.96
N PRO A 141 -13.89 12.48 -0.84
CA PRO A 141 -12.50 12.07 -0.74
C PRO A 141 -12.17 10.94 -1.72
N ALA A 142 -10.93 10.90 -2.19
CA ALA A 142 -10.42 9.82 -3.04
C ALA A 142 -8.94 9.56 -2.79
N ILE A 143 -8.48 8.36 -3.08
CA ILE A 143 -7.08 7.96 -2.99
C ILE A 143 -6.61 7.49 -4.37
N LEU A 144 -5.47 8.02 -4.82
CA LEU A 144 -4.81 7.67 -6.08
C LEU A 144 -3.59 6.79 -5.74
N SER A 145 -3.74 5.47 -5.82
CA SER A 145 -2.69 4.52 -5.49
C SER A 145 -1.75 4.27 -6.67
N ILE A 146 -0.60 4.96 -6.67
CA ILE A 146 0.43 4.85 -7.71
C ILE A 146 1.40 3.75 -7.31
N PHE A 147 1.66 2.81 -8.23
CA PHE A 147 2.51 1.66 -7.98
C PHE A 147 3.99 2.00 -8.13
N ALA A 148 4.45 2.96 -7.33
CA ALA A 148 5.81 3.49 -7.36
C ALA A 148 6.89 2.39 -7.28
N GLY A 149 6.73 1.40 -6.41
CA GLY A 149 7.68 0.29 -6.34
C GLY A 149 7.73 -0.55 -7.61
N ARG A 150 6.59 -0.81 -8.27
CA ARG A 150 6.60 -1.51 -9.57
C ARG A 150 7.15 -0.66 -10.70
N ILE A 151 6.99 0.67 -10.64
CA ILE A 151 7.68 1.58 -11.57
C ILE A 151 9.20 1.46 -11.36
N ALA A 152 9.65 1.46 -10.11
CA ALA A 152 11.07 1.27 -9.78
C ALA A 152 11.62 -0.11 -10.24
N ASP A 153 10.80 -1.17 -10.20
CA ASP A 153 11.17 -2.49 -10.74
C ASP A 153 11.50 -2.47 -12.25
N THR A 154 11.05 -1.42 -12.98
CA THR A 154 11.41 -1.22 -14.40
C THR A 154 12.70 -0.40 -14.61
N GLY A 155 13.40 -0.05 -13.52
CA GLY A 155 14.59 0.80 -13.56
C GLY A 155 14.32 2.30 -13.66
N VAL A 156 13.06 2.72 -13.46
CA VAL A 156 12.66 4.13 -13.51
C VAL A 156 12.47 4.65 -12.08
N ASP A 157 13.12 5.79 -11.76
CA ASP A 157 12.89 6.48 -10.48
C ASP A 157 11.45 7.03 -10.43
N PRO A 158 10.61 6.57 -9.48
CA PRO A 158 9.23 7.00 -9.38
C PRO A 158 9.06 8.41 -8.80
N SER A 159 10.09 9.04 -8.26
CA SER A 159 9.98 10.33 -7.55
C SER A 159 9.32 11.40 -8.41
N LYS A 160 9.70 11.48 -9.69
CA LYS A 160 9.13 12.47 -10.60
C LYS A 160 7.62 12.28 -10.81
N ILE A 161 7.17 11.06 -11.09
CA ILE A 161 5.73 10.80 -11.29
C ILE A 161 4.95 11.05 -10.00
N MET A 162 5.52 10.74 -8.84
CA MET A 162 4.89 11.00 -7.55
C MET A 162 4.70 12.51 -7.32
N ILE A 163 5.75 13.33 -7.52
CA ILE A 163 5.69 14.79 -7.39
C ILE A 163 4.66 15.38 -8.36
N ASP A 164 4.71 14.99 -9.64
CA ASP A 164 3.80 15.49 -10.67
C ASP A 164 2.34 15.11 -10.31
N SER A 165 2.12 13.92 -9.75
CA SER A 165 0.80 13.44 -9.31
C SER A 165 0.27 14.21 -8.13
N VAL A 166 1.11 14.48 -7.12
CA VAL A 166 0.76 15.30 -5.95
C VAL A 166 0.37 16.71 -6.41
N ASN A 167 1.13 17.29 -7.32
CA ASN A 167 0.81 18.63 -7.85
C ASN A 167 -0.50 18.64 -8.64
N LEU A 168 -0.75 17.63 -9.45
CA LEU A 168 -1.98 17.53 -10.23
C LEU A 168 -3.21 17.27 -9.33
N ALA A 169 -3.06 16.45 -8.28
CA ALA A 169 -4.14 16.13 -7.33
C ALA A 169 -4.66 17.37 -6.57
N LYS A 170 -3.87 18.46 -6.47
CA LYS A 170 -4.34 19.74 -5.91
C LYS A 170 -5.56 20.34 -6.63
N THR A 171 -5.83 19.94 -7.88
CA THR A 171 -7.05 20.32 -8.61
C THR A 171 -8.33 19.69 -8.03
N LYS A 172 -8.17 18.65 -7.22
CA LYS A 172 -9.21 17.95 -6.46
C LYS A 172 -8.80 17.88 -4.99
N PRO A 173 -9.04 18.91 -4.17
CA PRO A 173 -8.43 19.10 -2.85
C PRO A 173 -8.67 17.98 -1.84
N LYS A 174 -9.70 17.13 -2.06
CA LYS A 174 -9.98 15.97 -1.23
C LYS A 174 -9.34 14.67 -1.75
N SER A 175 -8.56 14.74 -2.82
CA SER A 175 -7.83 13.59 -3.35
C SER A 175 -6.43 13.52 -2.73
N GLU A 176 -6.05 12.32 -2.31
CA GLU A 176 -4.74 12.02 -1.73
C GLU A 176 -3.97 11.05 -2.64
N VAL A 177 -2.70 11.34 -2.84
CA VAL A 177 -1.79 10.43 -3.57
C VAL A 177 -1.19 9.44 -2.59
N LEU A 178 -1.24 8.16 -2.97
CA LEU A 178 -0.71 7.06 -2.17
C LEU A 178 0.44 6.38 -2.93
N TRP A 179 1.59 6.28 -2.27
CA TRP A 179 2.73 5.47 -2.71
C TRP A 179 2.44 4.00 -2.42
N ALA A 180 2.18 3.22 -3.47
CA ALA A 180 1.89 1.80 -3.37
C ALA A 180 3.06 0.92 -3.85
N SER A 181 2.98 -0.38 -3.54
CA SER A 181 3.99 -1.37 -3.95
C SER A 181 5.38 -1.11 -3.36
N THR A 182 5.42 -0.71 -2.10
CA THR A 182 6.64 -0.39 -1.34
C THR A 182 7.62 -1.57 -1.34
N ARG A 183 8.92 -1.29 -1.57
CA ARG A 183 9.99 -2.28 -1.70
C ARG A 183 10.94 -2.28 -0.51
N GLU A 184 11.14 -1.12 0.12
CA GLU A 184 12.08 -0.93 1.22
C GLU A 184 11.65 0.20 2.16
N ILE A 185 12.24 0.26 3.35
CA ILE A 185 11.90 1.28 4.35
C ILE A 185 12.24 2.69 3.86
N LEU A 186 13.27 2.84 3.04
CA LEU A 186 13.64 4.14 2.46
C LEU A 186 12.48 4.79 1.70
N ASN A 187 11.56 3.99 1.12
CA ASN A 187 10.42 4.52 0.38
C ASN A 187 9.48 5.36 1.26
N ILE A 188 9.47 5.16 2.59
CA ILE A 188 8.68 6.00 3.51
C ILE A 188 9.19 7.44 3.46
N PHE A 189 10.49 7.62 3.47
CA PHE A 189 11.13 8.94 3.43
C PHE A 189 11.04 9.55 2.03
N GLN A 190 11.18 8.76 0.97
CA GLN A 190 10.95 9.20 -0.40
C GLN A 190 9.50 9.65 -0.62
N ALA A 191 8.52 8.96 -0.06
CA ALA A 191 7.12 9.37 -0.11
C ALA A 191 6.91 10.72 0.60
N GLU A 192 7.53 10.92 1.77
CA GLU A 192 7.52 12.22 2.47
C GLU A 192 8.14 13.33 1.61
N GLU A 193 9.32 13.10 1.03
CA GLU A 193 10.05 14.08 0.21
C GLU A 193 9.28 14.48 -1.07
N THR A 194 8.54 13.53 -1.66
CA THR A 194 7.70 13.81 -2.84
C THR A 194 6.41 14.56 -2.51
N GLY A 195 6.11 14.75 -1.22
CA GLY A 195 4.87 15.36 -0.74
C GLY A 195 3.66 14.44 -0.84
N CYS A 196 3.88 13.14 -0.99
CA CYS A 196 2.84 12.12 -1.01
C CYS A 196 2.09 12.12 0.32
N GLN A 197 0.76 12.00 0.29
CA GLN A 197 -0.05 12.05 1.50
C GLN A 197 -0.13 10.72 2.24
N ILE A 198 0.01 9.60 1.52
CA ILE A 198 -0.12 8.25 2.08
C ILE A 198 0.97 7.36 1.47
N ILE A 199 1.52 6.45 2.28
CA ILE A 199 2.30 5.30 1.80
C ILE A 199 1.73 4.03 2.40
N THR A 200 1.55 2.96 1.60
CA THR A 200 1.16 1.66 2.14
C THR A 200 2.35 0.70 2.15
N VAL A 201 2.61 0.11 3.31
CA VAL A 201 3.83 -0.66 3.60
C VAL A 201 3.46 -2.08 4.02
N PRO A 202 3.98 -3.12 3.34
CA PRO A 202 3.78 -4.51 3.73
C PRO A 202 4.26 -4.80 5.16
N HIS A 203 3.57 -5.69 5.87
CA HIS A 203 3.90 -6.07 7.26
C HIS A 203 5.35 -6.52 7.42
N ASP A 204 5.90 -7.26 6.44
CA ASP A 204 7.29 -7.73 6.50
C ASP A 204 8.30 -6.58 6.42
N LEU A 205 7.97 -5.50 5.71
CA LEU A 205 8.79 -4.30 5.69
C LEU A 205 8.62 -3.48 6.97
N LEU A 206 7.41 -3.38 7.52
CA LEU A 206 7.18 -2.69 8.80
C LEU A 206 8.02 -3.26 9.93
N LYS A 207 8.29 -4.57 9.94
CA LYS A 207 9.20 -5.20 10.91
C LYS A 207 10.63 -4.64 10.84
N LYS A 208 11.07 -4.18 9.66
CA LYS A 208 12.41 -3.60 9.46
C LYS A 208 12.55 -2.17 9.99
N ILE A 209 11.46 -1.55 10.44
CA ILE A 209 11.49 -0.22 11.06
C ILE A 209 12.42 -0.16 12.28
N SER A 210 12.60 -1.30 12.97
CA SER A 210 13.57 -1.42 14.07
C SER A 210 15.02 -1.14 13.67
N ASN A 211 15.33 -1.16 12.36
CA ASN A 211 16.67 -0.86 11.85
C ASN A 211 16.88 0.65 11.59
N LEU A 212 15.84 1.50 11.72
CA LEU A 212 15.98 2.93 11.49
C LEU A 212 17.00 3.55 12.47
N GLY A 213 17.96 4.28 11.93
CA GLY A 213 19.00 4.94 12.71
C GLY A 213 20.06 4.00 13.26
N LYS A 214 20.10 2.74 12.83
CA LYS A 214 21.13 1.79 13.25
C LYS A 214 22.49 2.21 12.72
N ASP A 215 23.51 2.13 13.57
CA ASP A 215 24.88 2.33 13.13
C ASP A 215 25.29 1.32 12.07
N LEU A 216 25.92 1.79 10.99
CA LEU A 216 26.21 0.93 9.84
C LEU A 216 27.36 -0.06 10.13
N GLU A 217 28.30 0.28 10.99
CA GLU A 217 29.39 -0.62 11.38
C GLU A 217 28.87 -1.74 12.31
N GLU A 218 28.00 -1.38 13.25
CA GLU A 218 27.30 -2.38 14.07
C GLU A 218 26.43 -3.28 13.22
N PHE A 219 25.71 -2.73 12.27
CA PHE A 219 24.85 -3.52 11.37
C PHE A 219 25.66 -4.42 10.43
N SER A 220 26.84 -3.98 10.00
CA SER A 220 27.80 -4.80 9.27
C SER A 220 28.26 -5.98 10.13
N LEU A 221 28.65 -5.73 11.38
CA LEU A 221 29.09 -6.77 12.32
C LEU A 221 27.99 -7.82 12.58
N GLU A 222 26.76 -7.40 12.79
CA GLU A 222 25.61 -8.31 12.92
C GLU A 222 25.44 -9.19 11.67
N THR A 223 25.62 -8.61 10.47
CA THR A 223 25.55 -9.36 9.22
C THR A 223 26.64 -10.43 9.15
N VAL A 224 27.88 -10.09 9.54
CA VAL A 224 29.01 -11.03 9.62
C VAL A 224 28.72 -12.17 10.62
N HIS A 225 28.18 -11.84 11.79
CA HIS A 225 27.77 -12.85 12.77
C HIS A 225 26.68 -13.77 12.22
N GLY A 226 25.69 -13.21 11.47
CA GLY A 226 24.66 -13.99 10.80
C GLY A 226 25.27 -15.01 9.84
N PHE A 227 26.13 -14.58 8.93
CA PHE A 227 26.79 -15.47 7.96
C PHE A 227 27.61 -16.56 8.65
N TYR A 228 28.35 -16.23 9.71
CA TYR A 228 29.12 -17.20 10.47
C TYR A 228 28.23 -18.26 11.12
N THR A 229 27.16 -17.83 11.76
CA THR A 229 26.20 -18.72 12.42
C THR A 229 25.50 -19.64 11.41
N ASP A 230 25.09 -19.09 10.25
CA ASP A 230 24.46 -19.84 9.18
C ASP A 230 25.40 -20.90 8.61
N ALA A 231 26.68 -20.55 8.40
CA ALA A 231 27.67 -21.49 7.91
C ALA A 231 27.93 -22.62 8.90
N LEU A 232 27.99 -22.32 10.20
CA LEU A 232 28.14 -23.33 11.26
C LEU A 232 26.92 -24.27 11.32
N SER A 233 25.71 -23.71 11.30
CA SER A 233 24.47 -24.48 11.37
C SER A 233 24.25 -25.37 10.14
N ALA A 234 24.73 -24.94 8.98
CA ALA A 234 24.70 -25.72 7.74
C ALA A 234 25.81 -26.77 7.65
N GLY A 235 26.78 -26.78 8.59
CA GLY A 235 27.91 -27.70 8.58
C GLY A 235 28.86 -27.51 7.41
N TYR A 236 28.95 -26.30 6.84
CA TYR A 236 29.83 -26.04 5.69
C TYR A 236 31.29 -26.17 6.08
N THR A 237 32.07 -26.90 5.25
CA THR A 237 33.51 -27.07 5.39
C THR A 237 34.23 -26.84 4.07
N ILE A 238 35.38 -26.17 4.11
CA ILE A 238 36.25 -26.01 2.96
C ILE A 238 37.49 -26.82 3.17
N LYS A 239 37.72 -27.83 2.30
CA LYS A 239 38.98 -28.60 2.31
C LYS A 239 40.09 -27.70 1.78
N LEU A 240 41.00 -27.31 2.66
CA LEU A 240 42.17 -26.55 2.26
C LEU A 240 43.17 -27.49 1.56
N LYS A 241 43.73 -27.05 0.44
CA LYS A 241 44.90 -27.72 -0.14
C LYS A 241 46.04 -27.54 0.84
N ASN A 242 46.60 -28.64 1.32
CA ASN A 242 47.80 -28.60 2.20
C ASN A 242 48.83 -27.68 1.53
N LYS A 243 49.20 -26.60 2.23
CA LYS A 243 50.45 -25.89 1.87
C LYS A 243 51.58 -26.85 2.14
N VAL A 244 52.24 -27.33 1.07
CA VAL A 244 53.52 -28.06 1.12
C VAL A 244 54.58 -27.07 1.56
#